data_38a15ccd7b6c16972e40029e9bc7e720
#
_entry.id   38a15ccd7b6c16972e40029e9bc7e720
#
_cell.length_a   1.000
_cell.length_b   1.000
_cell.length_c   1.000
_cell.angle_alpha   90.00
_cell.angle_beta   90.00
_cell.angle_gamma   90.00
#
_symmetry.space_group_name_H-M   'P 1'
#
loop_
_entity.id
_entity.type
_entity.pdbx_description
1 polymer ?
#
loop_
_entity_poly.entity_id
_entity_poly.type
_entity_poly.pdbx_seq_one_letter_code
_entity_poly.pdbx_strand_id
1 'polypeptide(L)'
;PYRWATPFTHLKRETSFGSTLNIITLIFYRFTFVDFKYEALTPPYWINMGAVAITTLAGSTLILHADSWELLGEVTIFIKGFTLFFWVTGTWWIPLLFILMIWRHFYHRYSLSYDPQFWGMVFPLSMYTTSTFQLSVALGVPFLTVIPHIIVYIALIAWTIGFVGLIHHLFQTFKSYYRS
;
A
#
# COMPACT_ATOMS: atom_id res chain seq x y z
N PRO A 1 37.63 -11.25 16.73
CA PRO A 1 36.70 -10.88 17.76
C PRO A 1 35.50 -10.23 17.10
N TYR A 2 34.41 -10.82 16.87
CA TYR A 2 33.04 -10.53 16.44
C TYR A 2 32.49 -11.69 15.57
N ARG A 3 32.57 -12.91 16.10
CA ARG A 3 32.11 -14.15 15.41
C ARG A 3 30.66 -14.54 15.76
N TRP A 4 29.90 -13.68 16.46
CA TRP A 4 28.54 -13.96 16.93
C TRP A 4 27.42 -13.19 16.18
N ALA A 5 27.78 -12.34 15.20
CA ALA A 5 26.79 -11.51 14.50
C ALA A 5 26.16 -12.18 13.25
N THR A 6 26.66 -13.33 12.78
CA THR A 6 26.24 -13.96 11.54
C THR A 6 24.97 -14.84 11.59
N PRO A 7 24.55 -15.45 12.71
CA PRO A 7 23.31 -16.24 12.71
C PRO A 7 22.03 -15.40 12.72
N PHE A 8 22.09 -14.16 13.27
CA PHE A 8 20.88 -13.34 13.46
C PHE A 8 20.42 -12.61 12.19
N THR A 9 21.28 -12.40 11.21
CA THR A 9 20.92 -11.73 9.96
C THR A 9 20.08 -12.62 9.06
N HIS A 10 20.32 -13.92 9.03
CA HIS A 10 19.52 -14.88 8.24
C HIS A 10 18.16 -15.12 8.89
N LEU A 11 18.10 -15.27 10.20
CA LEU A 11 16.83 -15.42 10.94
C LEU A 11 15.92 -14.20 10.79
N LYS A 12 16.47 -12.97 10.79
CA LYS A 12 15.69 -11.75 10.58
C LYS A 12 15.07 -11.66 9.19
N ARG A 13 15.70 -12.21 8.17
CA ARG A 13 15.22 -12.18 6.79
C ARG A 13 14.08 -13.18 6.57
N GLU A 14 14.19 -14.37 7.11
CA GLU A 14 13.16 -15.41 7.00
C GLU A 14 11.93 -15.10 7.85
N THR A 15 12.12 -14.56 9.06
CA THR A 15 11.02 -14.13 9.93
C THR A 15 10.26 -12.93 9.35
N SER A 16 10.94 -12.03 8.58
CA SER A 16 10.28 -10.89 7.95
C SER A 16 9.29 -11.31 6.86
N PHE A 17 9.65 -12.25 5.98
CA PHE A 17 8.77 -12.73 4.92
C PHE A 17 7.59 -13.52 5.48
N GLY A 18 7.85 -14.44 6.40
CA GLY A 18 6.82 -15.23 7.08
C GLY A 18 5.85 -14.35 7.89
N SER A 19 6.35 -13.31 8.57
CA SER A 19 5.50 -12.38 9.31
C SER A 19 4.60 -11.54 8.40
N THR A 20 5.07 -11.13 7.22
CA THR A 20 4.26 -10.39 6.26
C THR A 20 3.10 -11.23 5.73
N LEU A 21 3.35 -12.48 5.35
CA LEU A 21 2.30 -13.41 4.92
C LEU A 21 1.28 -13.67 6.04
N ASN A 22 1.75 -13.86 7.27
CA ASN A 22 0.88 -14.05 8.43
C ASN A 22 0.00 -12.82 8.68
N ILE A 23 0.53 -11.61 8.56
CA ILE A 23 -0.25 -10.37 8.73
C ILE A 23 -1.33 -10.26 7.65
N ILE A 24 -1.01 -10.53 6.39
CA ILE A 24 -1.98 -10.53 5.29
C ILE A 24 -3.08 -11.56 5.57
N THR A 25 -2.71 -12.77 5.94
CA THR A 25 -3.67 -13.85 6.28
C THR A 25 -4.56 -13.47 7.46
N LEU A 26 -3.98 -12.87 8.52
CA LEU A 26 -4.75 -12.40 9.67
C LEU A 26 -5.71 -11.25 9.31
N ILE A 27 -5.33 -10.35 8.41
CA ILE A 27 -6.21 -9.29 7.89
C ILE A 27 -7.39 -9.93 7.16
N PHE A 28 -7.15 -10.86 6.24
CA PHE A 28 -8.22 -11.59 5.54
C PHE A 28 -9.13 -12.36 6.48
N TYR A 29 -8.54 -13.11 7.43
CA TYR A 29 -9.29 -13.83 8.44
C TYR A 29 -10.19 -12.89 9.26
N ARG A 30 -9.65 -11.73 9.66
CA ARG A 30 -10.40 -10.73 10.42
C ARG A 30 -11.56 -10.14 9.61
N PHE A 31 -11.36 -9.86 8.32
CA PHE A 31 -12.42 -9.37 7.44
C PHE A 31 -13.54 -10.38 7.22
N THR A 32 -13.22 -11.67 7.25
CA THR A 32 -14.15 -12.74 6.87
C THR A 32 -14.90 -13.32 8.08
N PHE A 33 -14.25 -13.43 9.23
CA PHE A 33 -14.74 -14.26 10.34
C PHE A 33 -14.92 -13.53 11.69
N VAL A 34 -14.48 -12.27 11.80
CA VAL A 34 -14.57 -11.52 13.07
C VAL A 34 -15.54 -10.37 12.92
N ASP A 35 -16.37 -10.13 13.95
CA ASP A 35 -17.27 -8.99 14.01
C ASP A 35 -16.50 -7.67 13.83
N PHE A 36 -16.85 -6.97 12.77
CA PHE A 36 -16.09 -5.82 12.30
C PHE A 36 -16.54 -4.54 13.03
N LYS A 37 -15.79 -4.16 14.06
CA LYS A 37 -16.03 -2.87 14.75
C LYS A 37 -15.43 -1.73 13.94
N TYR A 38 -16.22 -0.66 13.70
CA TYR A 38 -15.78 0.53 12.96
C TYR A 38 -14.56 1.24 13.58
N GLU A 39 -14.36 1.09 14.90
CA GLU A 39 -13.19 1.61 15.63
C GLU A 39 -11.89 0.94 15.20
N ALA A 40 -11.96 -0.31 14.77
CA ALA A 40 -10.80 -1.09 14.34
C ALA A 40 -10.35 -0.81 12.89
N LEU A 41 -11.17 -0.11 12.11
CA LEU A 41 -10.84 0.35 10.76
C LEU A 41 -9.86 1.53 10.82
N THR A 42 -8.60 1.21 11.00
CA THR A 42 -7.52 2.21 11.06
C THR A 42 -6.83 2.36 9.69
N PRO A 43 -6.23 3.51 9.36
CA PRO A 43 -5.52 3.74 8.11
C PRO A 43 -4.50 2.65 7.70
N PRO A 44 -3.83 1.92 8.63
CA PRO A 44 -2.98 0.79 8.31
C PRO A 44 -3.60 -0.34 7.45
N TYR A 45 -4.91 -0.46 7.35
CA TYR A 45 -5.54 -1.41 6.42
C TYR A 45 -5.18 -1.15 4.94
N TRP A 46 -4.80 0.10 4.62
CA TRP A 46 -4.31 0.47 3.31
C TRP A 46 -2.93 -0.11 2.98
N ILE A 47 -2.13 -0.47 3.99
CA ILE A 47 -0.76 -1.01 3.83
C ILE A 47 -0.78 -2.30 3.00
N ASN A 48 -1.81 -3.14 3.17
CA ASN A 48 -1.95 -4.38 2.40
C ASN A 48 -2.03 -4.10 0.89
N MET A 49 -2.79 -3.08 0.49
CA MET A 49 -2.82 -2.62 -0.90
C MET A 49 -1.45 -2.14 -1.37
N GLY A 50 -0.70 -1.46 -0.51
CA GLY A 50 0.67 -1.02 -0.81
C GLY A 50 1.61 -2.18 -1.11
N ALA A 51 1.52 -3.28 -0.36
CA ALA A 51 2.35 -4.47 -0.58
C ALA A 51 2.08 -5.10 -1.96
N VAL A 52 0.81 -5.27 -2.34
CA VAL A 52 0.44 -5.77 -3.68
C VAL A 52 0.85 -4.81 -4.80
N ALA A 53 0.76 -3.49 -4.57
CA ALA A 53 1.21 -2.48 -5.54
C ALA A 53 2.72 -2.52 -5.76
N ILE A 54 3.53 -2.70 -4.70
CA ILE A 54 4.98 -2.87 -4.81
C ILE A 54 5.32 -4.14 -5.59
N THR A 55 4.63 -5.24 -5.35
CA THR A 55 4.83 -6.49 -6.10
C THR A 55 4.49 -6.30 -7.58
N THR A 56 3.41 -5.57 -7.89
CA THR A 56 3.05 -5.20 -9.26
C THR A 56 4.13 -4.34 -9.92
N LEU A 57 4.68 -3.37 -9.20
CA LEU A 57 5.75 -2.51 -9.70
C LEU A 57 7.01 -3.33 -10.01
N ALA A 58 7.43 -4.19 -9.09
CA ALA A 58 8.58 -5.07 -9.28
C ALA A 58 8.39 -5.99 -10.49
N GLY A 59 7.24 -6.65 -10.62
CA GLY A 59 6.92 -7.49 -11.76
C GLY A 59 6.92 -6.73 -13.08
N SER A 60 6.34 -5.53 -13.12
CA SER A 60 6.33 -4.66 -14.30
C SER A 60 7.74 -4.25 -14.72
N THR A 61 8.61 -3.95 -13.75
CA THR A 61 10.02 -3.62 -14.01
C THR A 61 10.77 -4.82 -14.57
N LEU A 62 10.55 -6.03 -14.04
CA LEU A 62 11.15 -7.26 -14.60
C LEU A 62 10.70 -7.52 -16.04
N ILE A 63 9.42 -7.31 -16.35
CA ILE A 63 8.89 -7.48 -17.72
C ILE A 63 9.57 -6.50 -18.69
N LEU A 64 9.77 -5.25 -18.30
CA LEU A 64 10.43 -4.24 -19.13
C LEU A 64 11.91 -4.54 -19.40
N HIS A 65 12.56 -5.31 -18.52
CA HIS A 65 13.97 -5.70 -18.66
C HIS A 65 14.12 -7.17 -19.07
N ALA A 66 13.07 -7.79 -19.59
CA ALA A 66 13.10 -9.21 -19.97
C ALA A 66 14.19 -9.55 -21.00
N ASP A 67 14.46 -8.62 -21.91
CA ASP A 67 15.48 -8.80 -22.96
C ASP A 67 16.92 -8.72 -22.43
N SER A 68 17.12 -8.27 -21.18
CA SER A 68 18.46 -8.11 -20.61
C SER A 68 19.06 -9.43 -20.11
N TRP A 69 18.25 -10.47 -19.97
CA TRP A 69 18.68 -11.76 -19.43
C TRP A 69 17.82 -12.90 -19.98
N GLU A 70 18.44 -13.88 -20.64
CA GLU A 70 17.76 -14.98 -21.33
C GLU A 70 16.76 -15.74 -20.42
N LEU A 71 17.19 -16.10 -19.22
CA LEU A 71 16.31 -16.75 -18.23
C LEU A 71 15.07 -15.92 -17.91
N LEU A 72 15.22 -14.60 -17.84
CA LEU A 72 14.10 -13.69 -17.56
C LEU A 72 13.13 -13.65 -18.75
N GLY A 73 13.65 -13.71 -19.96
CA GLY A 73 12.86 -13.85 -21.19
C GLY A 73 11.98 -15.10 -21.18
N GLU A 74 12.53 -16.25 -20.81
CA GLU A 74 11.81 -17.53 -20.76
C GLU A 74 10.63 -17.50 -19.76
N VAL A 75 10.81 -16.87 -18.61
CA VAL A 75 9.77 -16.81 -17.56
C VAL A 75 8.85 -15.59 -17.67
N THR A 76 9.03 -14.74 -18.67
CA THR A 76 8.28 -13.48 -18.83
C THR A 76 6.77 -13.69 -18.86
N ILE A 77 6.28 -14.75 -19.53
CA ILE A 77 4.84 -15.06 -19.60
C ILE A 77 4.29 -15.33 -18.21
N PHE A 78 5.02 -16.09 -17.40
CA PHE A 78 4.61 -16.35 -16.00
C PHE A 78 4.63 -15.06 -15.19
N ILE A 79 5.67 -14.23 -15.30
CA ILE A 79 5.79 -12.95 -14.60
C ILE A 79 4.64 -12.02 -14.97
N LYS A 80 4.25 -11.96 -16.26
CA LYS A 80 3.08 -11.17 -16.71
C LYS A 80 1.79 -11.61 -16.01
N GLY A 81 1.51 -12.91 -15.98
CA GLY A 81 0.32 -13.45 -15.31
C GLY A 81 0.32 -13.18 -13.81
N PHE A 82 1.45 -13.39 -13.16
CA PHE A 82 1.64 -13.16 -11.73
C PHE A 82 1.49 -11.67 -11.36
N THR A 83 2.08 -10.79 -12.14
CA THR A 83 1.98 -9.33 -11.97
C THR A 83 0.54 -8.85 -12.13
N LEU A 84 -0.17 -9.33 -13.15
CA LEU A 84 -1.59 -9.05 -13.35
C LEU A 84 -2.45 -9.53 -12.19
N PHE A 85 -2.20 -10.71 -11.65
CA PHE A 85 -2.91 -11.23 -10.49
C PHE A 85 -2.79 -10.28 -9.28
N PHE A 86 -1.59 -9.81 -8.96
CA PHE A 86 -1.39 -8.85 -7.88
C PHE A 86 -2.03 -7.50 -8.19
N TRP A 87 -1.93 -7.01 -9.41
CA TRP A 87 -2.57 -5.77 -9.81
C TRP A 87 -4.09 -5.82 -9.67
N VAL A 88 -4.74 -6.89 -10.14
CA VAL A 88 -6.19 -7.09 -10.00
C VAL A 88 -6.58 -7.15 -8.53
N THR A 89 -5.81 -7.87 -7.71
CA THR A 89 -6.03 -7.95 -6.26
C THR A 89 -5.96 -6.56 -5.61
N GLY A 90 -4.96 -5.76 -5.95
CA GLY A 90 -4.82 -4.38 -5.46
C GLY A 90 -5.97 -3.48 -5.92
N THR A 91 -6.37 -3.62 -7.18
CA THR A 91 -7.49 -2.86 -7.77
C THR A 91 -8.81 -3.15 -7.06
N TRP A 92 -9.08 -4.43 -6.78
CA TRP A 92 -10.29 -4.84 -6.03
C TRP A 92 -10.28 -4.34 -4.58
N TRP A 93 -9.11 -4.20 -3.98
CA TRP A 93 -8.96 -3.74 -2.60
C TRP A 93 -9.34 -2.26 -2.41
N ILE A 94 -9.10 -1.43 -3.43
CA ILE A 94 -9.37 0.02 -3.38
C ILE A 94 -10.85 0.33 -3.12
N PRO A 95 -11.83 -0.14 -3.94
CA PRO A 95 -13.23 0.16 -3.70
C PRO A 95 -13.72 -0.40 -2.36
N LEU A 96 -13.22 -1.56 -1.92
CA LEU A 96 -13.53 -2.12 -0.61
C LEU A 96 -13.13 -1.15 0.51
N LEU A 97 -11.89 -0.66 0.49
CA LEU A 97 -11.41 0.28 1.50
C LEU A 97 -12.14 1.62 1.46
N PHE A 98 -12.50 2.12 0.27
CA PHE A 98 -13.32 3.33 0.14
C PHE A 98 -14.72 3.15 0.74
N ILE A 99 -15.38 2.05 0.46
CA ILE A 99 -16.70 1.74 1.02
C ILE A 99 -16.62 1.68 2.55
N LEU A 100 -15.61 0.99 3.09
CA LEU A 100 -15.40 0.88 4.53
C LEU A 100 -15.08 2.25 5.18
N MET A 101 -14.32 3.10 4.49
CA MET A 101 -14.01 4.45 4.96
C MET A 101 -15.27 5.33 4.98
N ILE A 102 -16.10 5.29 3.93
CA ILE A 102 -17.38 5.99 3.87
C ILE A 102 -18.29 5.48 4.99
N TRP A 103 -18.44 4.18 5.14
CA TRP A 103 -19.23 3.58 6.20
C TRP A 103 -18.80 4.06 7.59
N ARG A 104 -17.50 4.10 7.88
CA ARG A 104 -16.97 4.57 9.16
C ARG A 104 -17.26 6.04 9.42
N HIS A 105 -17.02 6.91 8.45
CA HIS A 105 -17.08 8.36 8.67
C HIS A 105 -18.48 8.94 8.47
N PHE A 106 -19.24 8.43 7.49
CA PHE A 106 -20.58 8.94 7.20
C PHE A 106 -21.67 8.26 8.04
N TYR A 107 -21.60 6.93 8.16
CA TYR A 107 -22.64 6.19 8.90
C TYR A 107 -22.43 6.24 10.41
N HIS A 108 -21.21 5.99 10.87
CA HIS A 108 -20.86 6.01 12.31
C HIS A 108 -20.37 7.37 12.81
N ARG A 109 -20.32 8.40 11.96
CA ARG A 109 -19.92 9.78 12.31
C ARG A 109 -18.62 9.84 13.13
N TYR A 110 -17.67 8.96 12.81
CA TYR A 110 -16.38 8.93 13.48
C TYR A 110 -15.61 10.21 13.17
N SER A 111 -15.13 10.91 14.21
CA SER A 111 -14.43 12.19 14.05
C SER A 111 -13.17 12.05 13.20
N LEU A 112 -13.03 12.94 12.21
CA LEU A 112 -11.81 13.12 11.42
C LEU A 112 -10.81 13.95 12.25
N SER A 113 -10.17 13.32 13.23
CA SER A 113 -9.03 13.91 13.92
C SER A 113 -7.75 13.53 13.17
N TYR A 114 -6.79 14.45 13.09
CA TYR A 114 -5.49 14.14 12.49
C TYR A 114 -4.80 13.02 13.30
N ASP A 115 -4.40 11.98 12.59
CA ASP A 115 -3.62 10.86 13.12
C ASP A 115 -2.43 10.63 12.16
N PRO A 116 -1.18 10.51 12.67
CA PRO A 116 -0.02 10.15 11.83
C PRO A 116 -0.23 8.89 10.97
N GLN A 117 -1.14 8.00 11.36
CA GLN A 117 -1.49 6.81 10.59
C GLN A 117 -2.12 7.11 9.21
N PHE A 118 -2.62 8.34 8.96
CA PHE A 118 -3.13 8.74 7.64
C PHE A 118 -2.07 8.64 6.53
N TRP A 119 -0.79 8.76 6.88
CA TRP A 119 0.31 8.51 5.93
C TRP A 119 0.34 7.08 5.41
N GLY A 120 -0.19 6.13 6.20
CA GLY A 120 -0.40 4.74 5.78
C GLY A 120 -1.41 4.56 4.64
N MET A 121 -2.23 5.56 4.32
CA MET A 121 -3.13 5.58 3.16
C MET A 121 -2.48 6.26 1.95
N VAL A 122 -1.74 7.33 2.17
CA VAL A 122 -1.10 8.13 1.10
C VAL A 122 -0.09 7.29 0.32
N PHE A 123 0.78 6.56 1.02
CA PHE A 123 1.80 5.73 0.41
C PHE A 123 1.24 4.65 -0.52
N PRO A 124 0.28 3.80 -0.10
CA PRO A 124 -0.34 2.80 -0.98
C PRO A 124 -1.01 3.37 -2.22
N LEU A 125 -1.71 4.49 -2.11
CA LEU A 125 -2.34 5.16 -3.26
C LEU A 125 -1.30 5.62 -4.28
N SER A 126 -0.20 6.21 -3.81
CA SER A 126 0.91 6.64 -4.67
C SER A 126 1.60 5.45 -5.34
N MET A 127 1.85 4.38 -4.59
CA MET A 127 2.46 3.15 -5.11
C MET A 127 1.57 2.47 -6.14
N TYR A 128 0.25 2.42 -5.91
CA TYR A 128 -0.70 1.87 -6.88
C TYR A 128 -0.74 2.68 -8.18
N THR A 129 -0.70 4.01 -8.07
CA THR A 129 -0.62 4.90 -9.23
C THR A 129 0.62 4.59 -10.08
N THR A 130 1.80 4.54 -9.44
CA THR A 130 3.08 4.28 -10.11
C THR A 130 3.12 2.88 -10.71
N SER A 131 2.69 1.86 -9.95
CA SER A 131 2.70 0.47 -10.41
C SER A 131 1.75 0.23 -11.59
N THR A 132 0.57 0.87 -11.58
CA THR A 132 -0.39 0.76 -12.69
C THR A 132 0.13 1.44 -13.96
N PHE A 133 0.77 2.61 -13.82
CA PHE A 133 1.42 3.28 -14.94
C PHE A 133 2.53 2.39 -15.53
N GLN A 134 3.42 1.88 -14.69
CA GLN A 134 4.51 1.01 -15.13
C GLN A 134 4.00 -0.28 -15.78
N LEU A 135 2.92 -0.86 -15.24
CA LEU A 135 2.27 -2.03 -15.80
C LEU A 135 1.68 -1.75 -17.19
N SER A 136 1.07 -0.57 -17.39
CA SER A 136 0.53 -0.18 -18.69
C SER A 136 1.61 -0.12 -19.77
N VAL A 137 2.80 0.36 -19.42
CA VAL A 137 3.97 0.40 -20.31
C VAL A 137 4.50 -1.01 -20.55
N ALA A 138 4.67 -1.81 -19.49
CA ALA A 138 5.23 -3.16 -19.57
C ALA A 138 4.38 -4.13 -20.39
N LEU A 139 3.06 -3.97 -20.38
CA LEU A 139 2.14 -4.82 -21.14
C LEU A 139 1.77 -4.22 -22.52
N GLY A 140 2.14 -2.98 -22.81
CA GLY A 140 1.72 -2.28 -24.02
C GLY A 140 0.21 -2.01 -24.06
N VAL A 141 -0.42 -1.72 -22.94
CA VAL A 141 -1.88 -1.57 -22.78
C VAL A 141 -2.22 -0.13 -22.38
N PRO A 142 -2.33 0.81 -23.36
CA PRO A 142 -2.48 2.24 -23.10
C PRO A 142 -3.74 2.62 -22.33
N PHE A 143 -4.84 1.87 -22.45
CA PHE A 143 -6.09 2.21 -21.75
C PHE A 143 -5.95 2.15 -20.22
N LEU A 144 -5.00 1.37 -19.71
CA LEU A 144 -4.73 1.31 -18.26
C LEU A 144 -4.22 2.64 -17.70
N THR A 145 -3.67 3.53 -18.51
CA THR A 145 -3.16 4.84 -18.06
C THR A 145 -4.26 5.77 -17.54
N VAL A 146 -5.53 5.51 -17.88
CA VAL A 146 -6.67 6.28 -17.35
C VAL A 146 -6.75 6.15 -15.81
N ILE A 147 -6.46 4.96 -15.28
CA ILE A 147 -6.53 4.69 -13.84
C ILE A 147 -5.53 5.55 -13.05
N PRO A 148 -4.23 5.52 -13.34
CA PRO A 148 -3.26 6.36 -12.63
C PRO A 148 -3.52 7.86 -12.81
N HIS A 149 -4.06 8.31 -13.95
CA HIS A 149 -4.44 9.70 -14.12
C HIS A 149 -5.53 10.18 -13.14
N ILE A 150 -6.45 9.32 -12.77
CA ILE A 150 -7.48 9.64 -11.77
C ILE A 150 -6.93 9.48 -10.34
N ILE A 151 -6.27 8.36 -10.07
CA ILE A 151 -5.81 8.01 -8.71
C ILE A 151 -4.72 8.97 -8.23
N VAL A 152 -3.90 9.54 -9.12
CA VAL A 152 -2.88 10.53 -8.73
C VAL A 152 -3.50 11.77 -8.06
N TYR A 153 -4.65 12.25 -8.54
CA TYR A 153 -5.33 13.38 -7.90
C TYR A 153 -5.87 13.01 -6.52
N ILE A 154 -6.42 11.80 -6.38
CA ILE A 154 -6.88 11.29 -5.09
C ILE A 154 -5.71 11.19 -4.11
N ALA A 155 -4.57 10.66 -4.55
CA ALA A 155 -3.36 10.56 -3.76
C ALA A 155 -2.82 11.94 -3.34
N LEU A 156 -2.84 12.93 -4.25
CA LEU A 156 -2.43 14.31 -3.96
C LEU A 156 -3.36 15.00 -2.96
N ILE A 157 -4.67 14.80 -3.07
CA ILE A 157 -5.65 15.32 -2.11
C ILE A 157 -5.40 14.69 -0.73
N ALA A 158 -5.25 13.37 -0.66
CA ALA A 158 -4.96 12.67 0.58
C ALA A 158 -3.64 13.15 1.22
N TRP A 159 -2.60 13.33 0.40
CA TRP A 159 -1.31 13.87 0.83
C TRP A 159 -1.45 15.29 1.38
N THR A 160 -2.16 16.17 0.67
CA THR A 160 -2.36 17.56 1.08
C THR A 160 -3.10 17.64 2.40
N ILE A 161 -4.17 16.86 2.59
CA ILE A 161 -4.93 16.80 3.84
C ILE A 161 -4.02 16.30 4.98
N GLY A 162 -3.24 15.24 4.75
CA GLY A 162 -2.30 14.71 5.74
C GLY A 162 -1.23 15.75 6.11
N PHE A 163 -0.68 16.47 5.13
CA PHE A 163 0.35 17.47 5.33
C PHE A 163 -0.17 18.69 6.10
N VAL A 164 -1.33 19.23 5.73
CA VAL A 164 -1.97 20.33 6.47
C VAL A 164 -2.30 19.91 7.89
N GLY A 165 -2.82 18.70 8.09
CA GLY A 165 -3.07 18.15 9.41
C GLY A 165 -1.81 18.03 10.27
N LEU A 166 -0.69 17.61 9.68
CA LEU A 166 0.60 17.54 10.36
C LEU A 166 1.08 18.92 10.81
N ILE A 167 1.06 19.91 9.90
CA ILE A 167 1.46 21.26 10.22
C ILE A 167 0.61 21.84 11.36
N HIS A 168 -0.70 21.70 11.27
CA HIS A 168 -1.62 22.17 12.32
C HIS A 168 -1.32 21.51 13.68
N HIS A 169 -1.10 20.20 13.69
CA HIS A 169 -0.75 19.46 14.90
C HIS A 169 0.58 19.94 15.50
N LEU A 170 1.59 20.18 14.68
CA LEU A 170 2.88 20.72 15.12
C LEU A 170 2.71 22.12 15.76
N PHE A 171 1.97 23.02 15.13
CA PHE A 171 1.70 24.34 15.68
C PHE A 171 0.99 24.29 17.05
N GLN A 172 0.02 23.38 17.20
CA GLN A 172 -0.67 23.20 18.47
C GLN A 172 0.27 22.69 19.57
N THR A 173 1.15 21.75 19.23
CA THR A 173 2.13 21.17 20.16
C THR A 173 3.13 22.24 20.63
N PHE A 174 3.66 23.04 19.69
CA PHE A 174 4.57 24.16 20.03
C PHE A 174 3.89 25.19 20.90
N LYS A 175 2.65 25.59 20.57
CA LYS A 175 1.88 26.55 21.37
C LYS A 175 1.62 26.06 22.79
N SER A 176 1.36 24.77 22.97
CA SER A 176 1.19 24.15 24.29
C SER A 176 2.49 24.18 25.09
N TYR A 177 3.62 23.88 24.45
CA TYR A 177 4.93 23.87 25.10
C TYR A 177 5.36 25.27 25.62
N TYR A 178 5.06 26.34 24.87
CA TYR A 178 5.39 27.72 25.30
C TYR A 178 4.41 28.31 26.33
N ARG A 179 3.29 27.62 26.62
CA ARG A 179 2.31 28.07 27.60
C ARG A 179 2.45 27.38 28.98
N SER A 180 3.27 26.35 29.05
CA SER A 180 3.65 25.63 30.28
C SER A 180 4.93 26.21 30.86
#